data_604d58cb71774af62b8ba10e28ee2e9e
#
_entry.id   604d58cb71774af62b8ba10e28ee2e9e
#
_cell.length_a   1.000
_cell.length_b   1.000
_cell.length_c   1.000
_cell.angle_alpha   90.00
_cell.angle_beta   90.00
_cell.angle_gamma   90.00
#
_symmetry.space_group_name_H-M   'P 1'
#
loop_
_entity.id
_entity.type
_entity.pdbx_description
1 polymer ?
#
loop_
_entity_poly.entity_id
_entity_poly.type
_entity_poly.pdbx_seq_one_letter_code
_entity_poly.pdbx_strand_id
1 'polypeptide(L)'
;MKAVILLSGGQDSTTCLYWAKQNFKEVYAIGFDYNQSHKIELEQAAKIAKEAGVEYKIFNVQGLLAKSSLVEHGDHNQPSHLDKSLPASFTAGRNLLFLTIAGSYCADIGASDIVTGVCQTDYSGYPDCRRTTIDALQNALSLGLGIGGIRIHTPLMYLTKAETWRLAKDFGCLEIIIRDTMTDYNGDETMHEWGMGNESNPATKLRVKGFYEAKEKGWI
;
A
#
# COMPACT_ATOMS: atom_id res chain seq x y z
N MET A 1 3.32 -1.20 -22.30
CA MET A 1 2.13 -1.39 -21.45
C MET A 1 2.19 -0.32 -20.37
N LYS A 2 1.04 0.26 -20.03
CA LYS A 2 0.86 1.24 -18.97
C LYS A 2 0.30 0.57 -17.72
N ALA A 3 0.77 0.99 -16.53
CA ALA A 3 0.21 0.52 -15.27
C ALA A 3 -0.08 1.68 -14.31
N VAL A 4 -1.08 1.51 -13.46
CA VAL A 4 -1.40 2.40 -12.35
C VAL A 4 -0.99 1.73 -11.06
N ILE A 5 -0.15 2.39 -10.24
CA ILE A 5 0.24 1.92 -8.90
C ILE A 5 -0.45 2.72 -7.79
N LEU A 6 -1.03 2.02 -6.81
CA LEU A 6 -1.52 2.64 -5.59
C LEU A 6 -0.33 2.92 -4.66
N LEU A 7 0.07 4.18 -4.54
CA LEU A 7 1.25 4.61 -3.77
C LEU A 7 0.81 5.40 -2.53
N SER A 8 0.98 4.79 -1.36
CA SER A 8 0.63 5.39 -0.06
C SER A 8 1.81 6.03 0.66
N GLY A 9 3.07 5.87 0.18
CA GLY A 9 4.28 6.33 0.87
C GLY A 9 4.84 5.35 1.91
N GLY A 10 4.19 4.20 2.11
CA GLY A 10 4.68 3.12 2.97
C GLY A 10 5.60 2.14 2.23
N GLN A 11 6.25 1.27 3.01
CA GLN A 11 7.20 0.25 2.52
C GLN A 11 6.64 -0.58 1.36
N ASP A 12 5.46 -1.15 1.54
CA ASP A 12 4.88 -2.13 0.61
C ASP A 12 4.54 -1.49 -0.74
N SER A 13 3.88 -0.33 -0.72
CA SER A 13 3.52 0.40 -1.94
C SER A 13 4.76 0.91 -2.69
N THR A 14 5.81 1.31 -1.96
CA THR A 14 7.09 1.72 -2.56
C THR A 14 7.81 0.54 -3.22
N THR A 15 7.86 -0.62 -2.57
CA THR A 15 8.39 -1.85 -3.18
C THR A 15 7.65 -2.20 -4.47
N CYS A 16 6.30 -2.10 -4.44
CA CYS A 16 5.47 -2.35 -5.62
C CYS A 16 5.67 -1.31 -6.74
N LEU A 17 5.97 -0.06 -6.42
CA LEU A 17 6.32 0.96 -7.40
C LEU A 17 7.57 0.55 -8.19
N TYR A 18 8.62 0.12 -7.51
CA TYR A 18 9.86 -0.28 -8.16
C TYR A 18 9.70 -1.61 -8.91
N TRP A 19 8.88 -2.54 -8.42
CA TRP A 19 8.44 -3.69 -9.19
C TRP A 19 7.72 -3.28 -10.47
N ALA A 20 6.78 -2.33 -10.40
CA ALA A 20 6.03 -1.86 -11.55
C ALA A 20 6.95 -1.23 -12.61
N LYS A 21 7.93 -0.42 -12.20
CA LYS A 21 8.91 0.20 -13.11
C LYS A 21 9.76 -0.81 -13.88
N GLN A 22 9.99 -2.00 -13.34
CA GLN A 22 10.72 -3.06 -14.06
C GLN A 22 9.83 -3.84 -15.04
N ASN A 23 8.51 -3.85 -14.80
CA ASN A 23 7.58 -4.67 -15.58
C ASN A 23 6.77 -3.90 -16.64
N PHE A 24 6.68 -2.56 -16.51
CA PHE A 24 5.89 -1.72 -17.39
C PHE A 24 6.70 -0.57 -17.99
N LYS A 25 6.35 -0.16 -19.21
CA LYS A 25 7.03 0.96 -19.89
C LYS A 25 6.65 2.33 -19.31
N GLU A 26 5.42 2.45 -18.89
CA GLU A 26 4.86 3.68 -18.33
C GLU A 26 4.12 3.32 -17.04
N VAL A 27 4.44 4.03 -15.96
CA VAL A 27 3.84 3.83 -14.63
C VAL A 27 3.29 5.16 -14.17
N TYR A 28 2.04 5.15 -13.69
CA TYR A 28 1.34 6.28 -13.11
C TYR A 28 1.01 5.95 -11.66
N ALA A 29 1.43 6.80 -10.74
CA ALA A 29 1.16 6.59 -9.32
C ALA A 29 -0.07 7.39 -8.87
N ILE A 30 -0.91 6.77 -8.07
CA ILE A 30 -2.06 7.42 -7.46
C ILE A 30 -2.04 7.26 -5.94
N GLY A 31 -2.47 8.31 -5.23
CA GLY A 31 -2.70 8.30 -3.80
C GLY A 31 -4.11 8.74 -3.46
N PHE A 32 -4.51 8.55 -2.20
CA PHE A 32 -5.86 8.85 -1.74
C PHE A 32 -5.81 9.72 -0.47
N ASP A 33 -6.43 10.89 -0.52
CA ASP A 33 -6.72 11.71 0.66
C ASP A 33 -8.12 11.31 1.17
N TYR A 34 -8.16 10.57 2.28
CA TYR A 34 -9.40 10.14 2.95
C TYR A 34 -9.53 10.75 4.35
N ASN A 35 -8.81 11.85 4.62
CA ASN A 35 -8.70 12.50 5.92
C ASN A 35 -7.99 11.60 6.96
N GLN A 36 -6.97 10.83 6.52
CA GLN A 36 -6.10 10.07 7.41
C GLN A 36 -5.42 10.98 8.44
N SER A 37 -5.11 10.39 9.60
CA SER A 37 -4.57 11.09 10.77
C SER A 37 -3.32 11.93 10.46
N HIS A 38 -2.49 11.49 9.53
CA HIS A 38 -1.28 12.21 9.14
C HIS A 38 -1.15 12.29 7.62
N LYS A 39 -1.07 13.53 7.11
CA LYS A 39 -0.85 13.79 5.68
C LYS A 39 0.58 13.52 5.23
N ILE A 40 1.50 13.27 6.17
CA ILE A 40 2.90 12.97 5.91
C ILE A 40 3.07 11.79 4.93
N GLU A 41 2.18 10.80 4.97
CA GLU A 41 2.20 9.68 4.03
C GLU A 41 2.06 10.16 2.58
N LEU A 42 1.18 11.14 2.31
CA LEU A 42 0.98 11.69 0.96
C LEU A 42 2.18 12.52 0.50
N GLU A 43 2.82 13.23 1.41
CA GLU A 43 4.04 14.00 1.11
C GLU A 43 5.21 13.06 0.80
N GLN A 44 5.38 12.00 1.58
CA GLN A 44 6.37 10.97 1.33
C GLN A 44 6.10 10.24 0.00
N ALA A 45 4.83 9.88 -0.29
CA ALA A 45 4.46 9.29 -1.56
C ALA A 45 4.81 10.19 -2.75
N ALA A 46 4.54 11.49 -2.65
CA ALA A 46 4.88 12.47 -3.69
C ALA A 46 6.40 12.58 -3.90
N LYS A 47 7.19 12.60 -2.81
CA LYS A 47 8.65 12.60 -2.85
C LYS A 47 9.20 11.35 -3.52
N ILE A 48 8.71 10.17 -3.12
CA ILE A 48 9.11 8.88 -3.67
C ILE A 48 8.77 8.78 -5.17
N ALA A 49 7.56 9.20 -5.56
CA ALA A 49 7.15 9.21 -6.96
C ALA A 49 8.04 10.13 -7.80
N LYS A 50 8.37 11.32 -7.30
CA LYS A 50 9.29 12.27 -7.95
C LYS A 50 10.69 11.68 -8.13
N GLU A 51 11.26 11.06 -7.10
CA GLU A 51 12.57 10.40 -7.17
C GLU A 51 12.55 9.22 -8.15
N ALA A 52 11.45 8.48 -8.18
CA ALA A 52 11.24 7.41 -9.15
C ALA A 52 10.98 7.89 -10.59
N GLY A 53 10.77 9.19 -10.82
CA GLY A 53 10.43 9.75 -12.13
C GLY A 53 9.03 9.35 -12.60
N VAL A 54 8.07 9.20 -11.69
CA VAL A 54 6.70 8.75 -11.96
C VAL A 54 5.72 9.88 -11.61
N GLU A 55 4.75 10.13 -12.51
CA GLU A 55 3.66 11.07 -12.23
C GLU A 55 2.81 10.59 -11.06
N TYR A 56 2.50 11.49 -10.11
CA TYR A 56 1.70 11.19 -8.92
C TYR A 56 0.44 12.04 -8.87
N LYS A 57 -0.72 11.41 -8.81
CA LYS A 57 -2.02 12.06 -8.71
C LYS A 57 -2.71 11.67 -7.41
N ILE A 58 -3.25 12.65 -6.69
CA ILE A 58 -4.01 12.43 -5.45
C ILE A 58 -5.50 12.55 -5.75
N PHE A 59 -6.28 11.54 -5.33
CA PHE A 59 -7.73 11.55 -5.35
C PHE A 59 -8.26 11.86 -3.95
N ASN A 60 -9.15 12.86 -3.86
CA ASN A 60 -9.84 13.15 -2.62
C ASN A 60 -11.07 12.23 -2.48
N VAL A 61 -11.08 11.42 -1.43
CA VAL A 61 -12.14 10.47 -1.10
C VAL A 61 -12.64 10.65 0.34
N GLN A 62 -12.49 11.85 0.88
CA GLN A 62 -12.94 12.19 2.22
C GLN A 62 -14.45 11.96 2.36
N GLY A 63 -14.85 11.37 3.46
CA GLY A 63 -16.27 11.07 3.74
C GLY A 63 -16.85 9.86 3.00
N LEU A 64 -16.08 9.18 2.15
CA LEU A 64 -16.53 7.98 1.41
C LEU A 64 -16.22 6.67 2.14
N LEU A 65 -15.33 6.69 3.13
CA LEU A 65 -14.90 5.51 3.87
C LEU A 65 -15.70 5.31 5.15
N ALA A 66 -15.85 4.04 5.53
CA ALA A 66 -16.40 3.67 6.82
C ALA A 66 -15.52 4.17 7.98
N LYS A 67 -16.15 4.36 9.14
CA LYS A 67 -15.46 4.74 10.37
C LYS A 67 -14.43 3.70 10.79
N SER A 68 -13.25 4.17 11.18
CA SER A 68 -12.15 3.36 11.73
C SER A 68 -11.19 4.26 12.51
N SER A 69 -10.27 3.69 13.26
CA SER A 69 -9.27 4.49 13.98
C SER A 69 -8.35 5.28 13.04
N LEU A 70 -8.20 4.88 11.78
CA LEU A 70 -7.45 5.62 10.77
C LEU A 70 -8.17 6.88 10.27
N VAL A 71 -9.50 6.90 10.31
CA VAL A 71 -10.35 8.01 9.84
C VAL A 71 -10.74 8.92 11.00
N GLU A 72 -10.97 8.36 12.20
CA GLU A 72 -11.46 9.07 13.38
C GLU A 72 -10.37 9.40 14.42
N HIS A 73 -9.09 9.19 14.11
CA HIS A 73 -7.96 9.44 15.01
C HIS A 73 -8.03 8.65 16.33
N GLY A 74 -8.52 7.40 16.27
CA GLY A 74 -8.68 6.52 17.43
C GLY A 74 -7.45 5.67 17.75
N ASP A 75 -7.52 4.91 18.87
CA ASP A 75 -6.47 3.96 19.26
C ASP A 75 -6.46 2.75 18.30
N HIS A 76 -5.36 2.57 17.58
CA HIS A 76 -5.16 1.50 16.60
C HIS A 76 -5.01 0.09 17.21
N ASN A 77 -4.75 0.01 18.52
CA ASN A 77 -4.57 -1.25 19.23
C ASN A 77 -5.89 -1.87 19.74
N GLN A 78 -7.00 -1.14 19.63
CA GLN A 78 -8.31 -1.65 19.98
C GLN A 78 -8.87 -2.58 18.89
N PRO A 79 -9.81 -3.49 19.22
CA PRO A 79 -10.53 -4.27 18.22
C PRO A 79 -11.49 -3.38 17.42
N SER A 80 -11.75 -3.77 16.17
CA SER A 80 -12.72 -3.10 15.31
C SER A 80 -14.15 -3.17 15.89
N HIS A 81 -14.94 -2.12 15.70
CA HIS A 81 -16.36 -2.11 16.05
C HIS A 81 -17.19 -3.03 15.12
N LEU A 82 -16.70 -3.34 13.92
CA LEU A 82 -17.40 -4.19 12.94
C LEU A 82 -17.16 -5.68 13.20
N ASP A 83 -15.93 -6.05 13.54
CA ASP A 83 -15.51 -7.41 13.83
C ASP A 83 -14.38 -7.38 14.85
N LYS A 84 -14.61 -7.95 16.01
CA LYS A 84 -13.64 -7.96 17.12
C LYS A 84 -12.37 -8.78 16.83
N SER A 85 -12.38 -9.62 15.80
CA SER A 85 -11.19 -10.33 15.34
C SER A 85 -10.25 -9.47 14.50
N LEU A 86 -10.71 -8.27 14.08
CA LEU A 86 -9.95 -7.30 13.29
C LEU A 86 -9.52 -6.11 14.16
N PRO A 87 -8.39 -5.46 13.86
CA PRO A 87 -7.98 -4.26 14.60
C PRO A 87 -8.83 -3.04 14.22
N ALA A 88 -8.87 -2.03 15.10
CA ALA A 88 -9.62 -0.80 14.88
C ALA A 88 -9.19 -0.01 13.62
N SER A 89 -7.95 -0.24 13.14
CA SER A 89 -7.45 0.31 11.88
C SER A 89 -8.08 -0.31 10.62
N PHE A 90 -8.85 -1.39 10.76
CA PHE A 90 -9.60 -1.94 9.63
C PHE A 90 -10.69 -0.96 9.19
N THR A 91 -10.57 -0.46 7.97
CA THR A 91 -11.55 0.41 7.31
C THR A 91 -12.26 -0.41 6.24
N ALA A 92 -13.51 -0.82 6.51
CA ALA A 92 -14.26 -1.71 5.64
C ALA A 92 -14.38 -1.15 4.22
N GLY A 93 -13.98 -1.97 3.23
CA GLY A 93 -14.08 -1.64 1.82
C GLY A 93 -13.05 -0.61 1.31
N ARG A 94 -12.08 -0.20 2.11
CA ARG A 94 -11.07 0.79 1.70
C ARG A 94 -10.34 0.37 0.43
N ASN A 95 -9.78 -0.82 0.39
CA ASN A 95 -9.07 -1.31 -0.79
C ASN A 95 -10.00 -1.55 -1.99
N LEU A 96 -11.26 -1.93 -1.75
CA LEU A 96 -12.26 -2.06 -2.83
C LEU A 96 -12.53 -0.70 -3.49
N LEU A 97 -12.74 0.35 -2.70
CA LEU A 97 -12.94 1.72 -3.20
C LEU A 97 -11.72 2.21 -3.98
N PHE A 98 -10.53 2.07 -3.41
CA PHE A 98 -9.28 2.55 -4.03
C PHE A 98 -8.99 1.84 -5.35
N LEU A 99 -9.16 0.53 -5.42
CA LEU A 99 -8.96 -0.25 -6.63
C LEU A 99 -10.03 0.04 -7.69
N THR A 100 -11.26 0.36 -7.28
CA THR A 100 -12.32 0.79 -8.20
C THR A 100 -11.99 2.13 -8.85
N ILE A 101 -11.52 3.09 -8.07
CA ILE A 101 -11.05 4.39 -8.60
C ILE A 101 -9.83 4.21 -9.52
N ALA A 102 -8.90 3.34 -9.13
CA ALA A 102 -7.75 3.00 -9.96
C ALA A 102 -8.16 2.40 -11.31
N GLY A 103 -9.16 1.52 -11.31
CA GLY A 103 -9.73 0.95 -12.55
C GLY A 103 -10.35 2.02 -13.45
N SER A 104 -11.12 2.94 -12.89
CA SER A 104 -11.67 4.08 -13.61
C SER A 104 -10.56 4.97 -14.19
N TYR A 105 -9.51 5.24 -13.42
CA TYR A 105 -8.36 6.01 -13.90
C TYR A 105 -7.58 5.26 -14.98
N CYS A 106 -7.46 3.93 -14.90
CA CYS A 106 -6.91 3.13 -16.00
C CYS A 106 -7.67 3.34 -17.31
N ALA A 107 -9.00 3.36 -17.27
CA ALA A 107 -9.82 3.61 -18.44
C ALA A 107 -9.55 5.01 -19.04
N ASP A 108 -9.39 6.03 -18.21
CA ASP A 108 -9.12 7.41 -18.62
C ASP A 108 -7.77 7.55 -19.34
N ILE A 109 -6.72 6.89 -18.87
CA ILE A 109 -5.35 7.00 -19.42
C ILE A 109 -4.98 5.89 -20.43
N GLY A 110 -5.91 4.99 -20.75
CA GLY A 110 -5.66 3.84 -21.63
C GLY A 110 -4.68 2.82 -21.03
N ALA A 111 -4.77 2.57 -19.73
CA ALA A 111 -4.08 1.49 -19.01
C ALA A 111 -5.03 0.32 -18.74
N SER A 112 -4.49 -0.87 -18.47
CA SER A 112 -5.26 -2.08 -18.12
C SER A 112 -4.71 -2.80 -16.89
N ASP A 113 -3.61 -2.31 -16.34
CA ASP A 113 -2.86 -2.98 -15.29
C ASP A 113 -2.82 -2.07 -14.04
N ILE A 114 -3.26 -2.62 -12.90
CA ILE A 114 -3.22 -1.97 -11.59
C ILE A 114 -2.23 -2.74 -10.73
N VAL A 115 -1.40 -2.02 -9.98
CA VAL A 115 -0.46 -2.61 -9.02
C VAL A 115 -0.80 -2.13 -7.62
N THR A 116 -0.80 -3.04 -6.66
CA THR A 116 -1.09 -2.70 -5.25
C THR A 116 -0.26 -3.55 -4.30
N GLY A 117 0.11 -2.96 -3.15
CA GLY A 117 0.89 -3.60 -2.10
C GLY A 117 0.06 -4.41 -1.09
N VAL A 118 -1.15 -4.84 -1.44
CA VAL A 118 -1.95 -5.69 -0.54
C VAL A 118 -1.27 -7.04 -0.34
N CYS A 119 -1.33 -7.53 0.90
CA CYS A 119 -0.72 -8.77 1.34
C CYS A 119 -1.71 -9.56 2.19
N GLN A 120 -1.86 -10.85 1.91
CA GLN A 120 -2.75 -11.74 2.67
C GLN A 120 -2.07 -12.30 3.92
N THR A 121 -0.75 -12.34 3.96
CA THR A 121 0.04 -12.91 5.06
C THR A 121 0.34 -11.90 6.18
N ASP A 122 0.02 -10.63 5.99
CA ASP A 122 0.19 -9.62 7.03
C ASP A 122 -0.71 -9.89 8.23
N TYR A 123 -0.22 -9.53 9.40
CA TYR A 123 -0.82 -9.81 10.71
C TYR A 123 -2.31 -9.46 10.84
N SER A 124 -2.79 -8.49 10.10
CA SER A 124 -4.17 -7.98 10.21
C SER A 124 -5.22 -8.81 9.49
N GLY A 125 -4.84 -9.64 8.50
CA GLY A 125 -5.76 -10.53 7.79
C GLY A 125 -6.98 -9.84 7.18
N TYR A 126 -6.85 -8.58 6.76
CA TYR A 126 -7.97 -7.77 6.27
C TYR A 126 -8.71 -8.48 5.13
N PRO A 127 -10.06 -8.58 5.22
CA PRO A 127 -10.85 -9.26 4.20
C PRO A 127 -10.65 -8.70 2.78
N ASP A 128 -10.44 -7.39 2.66
CA ASP A 128 -10.25 -6.69 1.39
C ASP A 128 -8.80 -6.78 0.84
N CYS A 129 -7.88 -7.44 1.58
CA CYS A 129 -6.53 -7.77 1.12
C CYS A 129 -6.40 -9.22 0.61
N ARG A 130 -7.42 -10.06 0.78
CA ARG A 130 -7.37 -11.48 0.41
C ARG A 130 -7.33 -11.65 -1.11
N ARG A 131 -6.59 -12.66 -1.59
CA ARG A 131 -6.53 -12.97 -3.02
C ARG A 131 -7.91 -13.16 -3.65
N THR A 132 -8.80 -13.89 -2.96
CA THR A 132 -10.18 -14.11 -3.43
C THR A 132 -10.97 -12.82 -3.61
N THR A 133 -10.79 -11.83 -2.73
CA THR A 133 -11.46 -10.52 -2.85
C THR A 133 -10.90 -9.74 -4.03
N ILE A 134 -9.59 -9.76 -4.22
CA ILE A 134 -8.92 -9.09 -5.35
C ILE A 134 -9.36 -9.72 -6.68
N ASP A 135 -9.45 -11.06 -6.77
CA ASP A 135 -9.91 -11.75 -7.99
C ASP A 135 -11.37 -11.43 -8.33
N ALA A 136 -12.24 -11.40 -7.33
CA ALA A 136 -13.64 -11.01 -7.52
C ALA A 136 -13.76 -9.56 -8.02
N LEU A 137 -13.00 -8.63 -7.42
CA LEU A 137 -12.99 -7.23 -7.84
C LEU A 137 -12.42 -7.06 -9.25
N GLN A 138 -11.32 -7.74 -9.58
CA GLN A 138 -10.75 -7.73 -10.93
C GLN A 138 -11.78 -8.15 -11.98
N ASN A 139 -12.54 -9.21 -11.71
CA ASN A 139 -13.61 -9.66 -12.60
C ASN A 139 -14.71 -8.61 -12.73
N ALA A 140 -15.14 -8.01 -11.62
CA ALA A 140 -16.16 -6.96 -11.63
C ALA A 140 -15.71 -5.73 -12.45
N LEU A 141 -14.47 -5.27 -12.25
CA LEU A 141 -13.91 -4.15 -13.01
C LEU A 141 -13.75 -4.48 -14.50
N SER A 142 -13.29 -5.70 -14.82
CA SER A 142 -13.15 -6.14 -16.22
C SER A 142 -14.48 -6.17 -16.96
N LEU A 143 -15.57 -6.52 -16.28
CA LEU A 143 -16.92 -6.52 -16.86
C LEU A 143 -17.54 -5.12 -16.91
N GLY A 144 -17.31 -4.31 -15.85
CA GLY A 144 -18.02 -3.04 -15.66
C GLY A 144 -17.40 -1.84 -16.38
N LEU A 145 -16.10 -1.85 -16.65
CA LEU A 145 -15.41 -0.67 -17.22
C LEU A 145 -15.39 -0.64 -18.76
N GLY A 146 -15.66 -1.75 -19.43
CA GLY A 146 -15.73 -1.79 -20.91
C GLY A 146 -14.39 -1.56 -21.63
N ILE A 147 -13.25 -1.72 -20.97
CA ILE A 147 -11.90 -1.44 -21.51
C ILE A 147 -11.10 -2.69 -21.90
N GLY A 148 -11.77 -3.81 -22.16
CA GLY A 148 -11.12 -5.04 -22.62
C GLY A 148 -10.43 -5.86 -21.51
N GLY A 149 -10.66 -5.53 -20.25
CA GLY A 149 -10.18 -6.23 -19.08
C GLY A 149 -9.20 -5.43 -18.22
N ILE A 150 -9.25 -5.68 -16.93
CA ILE A 150 -8.32 -5.15 -15.91
C ILE A 150 -7.52 -6.31 -15.32
N ARG A 151 -6.24 -6.08 -15.07
CA ARG A 151 -5.38 -6.96 -14.28
C ARG A 151 -4.94 -6.26 -13.01
N ILE A 152 -5.13 -6.89 -11.85
CA ILE A 152 -4.66 -6.40 -10.55
C ILE A 152 -3.47 -7.24 -10.10
N HIS A 153 -2.29 -6.63 -10.15
CA HIS A 153 -1.04 -7.22 -9.73
C HIS A 153 -0.82 -6.97 -8.24
N THR A 154 -0.47 -8.02 -7.51
CA THR A 154 -0.23 -8.00 -6.07
C THR A 154 1.10 -8.70 -5.77
N PRO A 155 2.24 -8.05 -6.06
CA PRO A 155 3.57 -8.69 -5.96
C PRO A 155 3.89 -9.24 -4.57
N LEU A 156 3.26 -8.70 -3.53
CA LEU A 156 3.50 -9.05 -2.13
C LEU A 156 2.49 -10.04 -1.54
N MET A 157 1.50 -10.50 -2.32
CA MET A 157 0.30 -11.22 -1.81
C MET A 157 0.60 -12.33 -0.82
N TYR A 158 1.65 -13.09 -1.03
CA TYR A 158 2.02 -14.26 -0.23
C TYR A 158 3.39 -14.15 0.45
N LEU A 159 4.00 -12.96 0.41
CA LEU A 159 5.31 -12.73 1.00
C LEU A 159 5.20 -12.41 2.48
N THR A 160 6.15 -12.88 3.26
CA THR A 160 6.39 -12.41 4.62
C THR A 160 7.01 -11.00 4.58
N LYS A 161 6.97 -10.28 5.69
CA LYS A 161 7.57 -8.94 5.75
C LYS A 161 9.10 -8.99 5.52
N ALA A 162 9.77 -10.05 5.95
CA ALA A 162 11.20 -10.26 5.66
C ALA A 162 11.46 -10.43 4.14
N GLU A 163 10.60 -11.19 3.45
CA GLU A 163 10.70 -11.34 2.00
C GLU A 163 10.39 -10.04 1.26
N THR A 164 9.50 -9.18 1.79
CA THR A 164 9.28 -7.84 1.23
C THR A 164 10.54 -6.97 1.34
N TRP A 165 11.29 -7.04 2.44
CA TRP A 165 12.58 -6.36 2.57
C TRP A 165 13.62 -6.86 1.56
N ARG A 166 13.71 -8.17 1.38
CA ARG A 166 14.57 -8.76 0.35
C ARG A 166 14.18 -8.26 -1.04
N LEU A 167 12.88 -8.28 -1.35
CA LEU A 167 12.37 -7.83 -2.63
C LEU A 167 12.70 -6.34 -2.89
N ALA A 168 12.63 -5.51 -1.85
CA ALA A 168 13.04 -4.11 -1.92
C ALA A 168 14.51 -3.94 -2.29
N LYS A 169 15.40 -4.78 -1.76
CA LYS A 169 16.82 -4.83 -2.15
C LYS A 169 16.98 -5.27 -3.60
N ASP A 170 16.30 -6.35 -4.01
CA ASP A 170 16.36 -6.90 -5.36
C ASP A 170 15.90 -5.88 -6.42
N PHE A 171 14.96 -5.01 -6.09
CA PHE A 171 14.50 -3.90 -6.96
C PHE A 171 15.30 -2.60 -6.79
N GLY A 172 16.30 -2.56 -5.93
CA GLY A 172 17.18 -1.40 -5.74
C GLY A 172 16.53 -0.22 -5.03
N CYS A 173 15.46 -0.45 -4.25
CA CYS A 173 14.76 0.60 -3.50
C CYS A 173 14.92 0.52 -1.97
N LEU A 174 15.81 -0.34 -1.47
CA LEU A 174 16.00 -0.53 -0.02
C LEU A 174 16.31 0.78 0.71
N GLU A 175 17.26 1.57 0.20
CA GLU A 175 17.67 2.85 0.80
C GLU A 175 16.51 3.86 0.81
N ILE A 176 15.71 3.90 -0.24
CA ILE A 176 14.53 4.77 -0.34
C ILE A 176 13.49 4.37 0.71
N ILE A 177 13.28 3.05 0.90
CA ILE A 177 12.35 2.55 1.91
C ILE A 177 12.81 2.95 3.31
N ILE A 178 14.09 2.79 3.64
CA ILE A 178 14.62 3.16 4.95
C ILE A 178 14.50 4.67 5.17
N ARG A 179 14.93 5.48 4.20
CA ARG A 179 15.03 6.93 4.32
C ARG A 179 13.67 7.65 4.26
N ASP A 180 12.77 7.22 3.36
CA ASP A 180 11.65 8.05 2.90
C ASP A 180 10.26 7.44 3.14
N THR A 181 10.14 6.17 3.59
CA THR A 181 8.81 5.59 3.80
C THR A 181 8.34 5.75 5.24
N MET A 182 7.06 6.10 5.39
CA MET A 182 6.37 6.15 6.66
C MET A 182 5.46 4.92 6.80
N THR A 183 5.57 4.20 7.92
CA THR A 183 4.71 3.05 8.26
C THR A 183 4.01 3.28 9.60
N ASP A 184 4.50 4.25 10.38
CA ASP A 184 3.94 4.59 11.69
C ASP A 184 2.61 5.35 11.53
N TYR A 185 1.52 4.79 12.07
CA TYR A 185 0.19 5.40 12.04
C TYR A 185 0.08 6.69 12.86
N ASN A 186 1.05 6.95 13.76
CA ASN A 186 1.10 8.17 14.56
C ASN A 186 2.00 9.25 13.93
N GLY A 187 2.66 8.94 12.80
CA GLY A 187 3.53 9.88 12.11
C GLY A 187 4.84 10.17 12.84
N ASP A 188 5.35 9.23 13.63
CA ASP A 188 6.64 9.38 14.32
C ASP A 188 7.78 9.31 13.29
N GLU A 189 8.59 10.37 13.24
CA GLU A 189 9.71 10.53 12.31
C GLU A 189 11.07 10.11 12.92
N THR A 190 11.07 9.50 14.10
CA THR A 190 12.33 9.04 14.72
C THR A 190 13.01 8.03 13.80
N MET A 191 14.25 8.32 13.39
CA MET A 191 14.99 7.51 12.44
C MET A 191 15.74 6.38 13.14
N HIS A 192 15.59 5.17 12.58
CA HIS A 192 16.26 3.94 12.98
C HIS A 192 16.92 3.27 11.76
N GLU A 193 17.68 2.19 11.98
CA GLU A 193 18.28 1.43 10.87
C GLU A 193 17.24 0.77 9.93
N TRP A 194 16.02 0.58 10.40
CA TRP A 194 14.90 0.05 9.64
C TRP A 194 13.98 1.16 9.08
N GLY A 195 14.29 2.45 9.31
CA GLY A 195 13.56 3.61 8.84
C GLY A 195 12.85 4.39 9.93
N MET A 196 11.87 5.22 9.55
CA MET A 196 11.13 6.11 10.45
C MET A 196 10.03 5.40 11.23
N GLY A 197 9.79 5.84 12.47
CA GLY A 197 8.69 5.41 13.34
C GLY A 197 9.13 4.91 14.71
N ASN A 198 8.16 4.48 15.50
CA ASN A 198 8.37 3.80 16.75
C ASN A 198 7.54 2.50 16.81
N GLU A 199 7.87 1.60 17.73
CA GLU A 199 7.18 0.30 17.85
C GLU A 199 5.87 0.38 18.66
N SER A 200 5.14 1.50 18.59
CA SER A 200 3.88 1.71 19.32
C SER A 200 2.67 1.05 18.66
N ASN A 201 2.74 0.79 17.36
CA ASN A 201 1.62 0.23 16.59
C ASN A 201 1.98 -1.09 15.88
N PRO A 202 0.97 -1.90 15.50
CA PRO A 202 1.20 -3.22 14.88
C PRO A 202 1.97 -3.17 13.56
N ALA A 203 1.74 -2.14 12.73
CA ALA A 203 2.37 -2.04 11.41
C ALA A 203 3.89 -1.81 11.55
N THR A 204 4.30 -0.90 12.45
CA THR A 204 5.72 -0.65 12.71
C THR A 204 6.41 -1.87 13.34
N LYS A 205 5.76 -2.54 14.31
CA LYS A 205 6.29 -3.80 14.88
C LYS A 205 6.55 -4.86 13.81
N LEU A 206 5.63 -5.01 12.87
CA LEU A 206 5.78 -5.97 11.78
C LEU A 206 6.94 -5.58 10.84
N ARG A 207 7.09 -4.28 10.53
CA ARG A 207 8.20 -3.74 9.75
C ARG A 207 9.55 -4.04 10.40
N VAL A 208 9.69 -3.73 11.69
CA VAL A 208 10.90 -3.97 12.48
C VAL A 208 11.26 -5.45 12.54
N LYS A 209 10.30 -6.30 12.88
CA LYS A 209 10.50 -7.76 12.90
C LYS A 209 10.98 -8.28 11.55
N GLY A 210 10.34 -7.86 10.47
CA GLY A 210 10.72 -8.27 9.11
C GLY A 210 12.12 -7.80 8.71
N PHE A 211 12.52 -6.59 9.13
CA PHE A 211 13.87 -6.06 8.88
C PHE A 211 14.95 -6.92 9.53
N TYR A 212 14.82 -7.19 10.83
CA TYR A 212 15.81 -8.00 11.53
C TYR A 212 15.85 -9.45 11.04
N GLU A 213 14.69 -10.04 10.72
CA GLU A 213 14.64 -11.38 10.14
C GLU A 213 15.34 -11.42 8.76
N ALA A 214 15.15 -10.42 7.92
CA ALA A 214 15.84 -10.33 6.62
C ALA A 214 17.35 -10.15 6.79
N LYS A 215 17.78 -9.37 7.80
CA LYS A 215 19.17 -9.13 8.14
C LYS A 215 19.86 -10.41 8.67
N GLU A 216 19.19 -11.15 9.56
CA GLU A 216 19.69 -12.45 10.07
C GLU A 216 19.87 -13.49 8.97
N LYS A 217 19.00 -13.47 7.95
CA LYS A 217 19.09 -14.33 6.77
C LYS A 217 20.11 -13.85 5.73
N GLY A 218 20.77 -12.70 5.96
CA GLY A 218 21.72 -12.10 5.01
C GLY A 218 21.07 -11.62 3.71
N TRP A 219 19.79 -11.33 3.71
CA TRP A 219 19.07 -10.85 2.53
C TRP A 219 19.25 -9.35 2.29
N ILE A 220 19.45 -8.57 3.36
CA ILE A 220 19.69 -7.13 3.33
C ILE A 220 20.93 -6.76 4.14
#